data_419390fa426233c9e1532e149d40dbd7
#
_entry.id   419390fa426233c9e1532e149d40dbd7
#
_cell.length_a   1.000
_cell.length_b   1.000
_cell.length_c   1.000
_cell.angle_alpha   90.00
_cell.angle_beta   90.00
_cell.angle_gamma   90.00
#
_symmetry.space_group_name_H-M   'P 1'
#
loop_
_entity.id
_entity.type
_entity.pdbx_description
1 polymer ?
#
loop_
_entity_poly.entity_id
_entity_poly.type
_entity_poly.pdbx_seq_one_letter_code
_entity_poly.pdbx_strand_id
1 'polypeptide(L)'
;MRRFLLLSALAAALLAWPALAAEHLASFTIPQDATYVGSAACVECHDTVAAAYAVSPHGPDAGHAAPGTGAIACEACHGPGSLHVAGGGDGFILGAADLAGLDADGQSALCTQCHATQGAAWHAGPHGGADLGCAACHADQVHFAVAARPARDFRNPSEFCLQCHADQASAFRLPFRHRALEGQVVCTDCHDPHASADDGPEGANAACLRCHAEMAGPFVFEHDGASGEDCTTCHRPHGSNHDKLLVQDGNALCLQCHFGSGFSGDDNWSIGGTAHGSLLANEARCYDCHIDVHGSNVSPTFRNQ
;
A
#
# COMPACT_ATOMS: atom_id res chain seq x y z
N MET A 1 23.46 -35.73 8.04
CA MET A 1 24.31 -34.64 7.54
C MET A 1 23.53 -33.45 6.90
N ARG A 2 22.32 -33.63 6.30
CA ARG A 2 21.56 -32.53 5.66
C ARG A 2 20.92 -31.50 6.64
N ARG A 3 20.65 -31.87 7.90
CA ARG A 3 20.03 -30.96 8.88
C ARG A 3 21.00 -29.93 9.51
N PHE A 4 22.29 -30.20 9.51
CA PHE A 4 23.28 -29.26 10.03
C PHE A 4 23.64 -28.14 9.05
N LEU A 5 23.47 -28.34 7.74
CA LEU A 5 23.74 -27.34 6.73
C LEU A 5 22.64 -26.24 6.65
N LEU A 6 21.39 -26.58 7.02
CA LEU A 6 20.29 -25.61 7.03
C LEU A 6 20.36 -24.66 8.22
N LEU A 7 20.85 -25.11 9.38
CA LEU A 7 21.02 -24.26 10.57
C LEU A 7 22.18 -23.26 10.42
N SER A 8 23.23 -23.64 9.70
CA SER A 8 24.36 -22.75 9.43
C SER A 8 24.02 -21.67 8.40
N ALA A 9 23.14 -21.93 7.44
CA ALA A 9 22.67 -20.95 6.48
C ALA A 9 21.75 -19.90 7.13
N LEU A 10 20.89 -20.32 8.06
CA LEU A 10 20.02 -19.39 8.80
C LEU A 10 20.82 -18.49 9.75
N ALA A 11 21.83 -19.00 10.41
CA ALA A 11 22.71 -18.22 11.29
C ALA A 11 23.56 -17.20 10.51
N ALA A 12 23.98 -17.54 9.30
CA ALA A 12 24.72 -16.62 8.42
C ALA A 12 23.81 -15.47 7.89
N ALA A 13 22.53 -15.75 7.61
CA ALA A 13 21.57 -14.75 7.17
C ALA A 13 21.23 -13.75 8.30
N LEU A 14 21.18 -14.18 9.56
CA LEU A 14 20.94 -13.31 10.71
C LEU A 14 22.13 -12.41 11.07
N LEU A 15 23.36 -12.77 10.67
CA LEU A 15 24.56 -11.98 10.87
C LEU A 15 24.88 -11.03 9.71
N ALA A 16 24.30 -11.26 8.53
CA ALA A 16 24.51 -10.41 7.36
C ALA A 16 23.63 -9.13 7.35
N TRP A 17 22.52 -9.13 8.08
CA TRP A 17 21.57 -8.03 8.10
C TRP A 17 22.15 -6.70 8.67
N PRO A 18 22.86 -6.68 9.81
CA PRO A 18 23.49 -5.45 10.29
C PRO A 18 24.67 -4.99 9.43
N ALA A 19 25.28 -5.90 8.65
CA ALA A 19 26.38 -5.54 7.77
C ALA A 19 25.93 -4.75 6.52
N LEU A 20 24.75 -5.10 5.95
CA LEU A 20 24.17 -4.39 4.81
C LEU A 20 23.73 -2.96 5.18
N ALA A 21 23.12 -2.78 6.35
CA ALA A 21 22.78 -1.45 6.86
C ALA A 21 24.04 -0.57 7.08
N ALA A 22 25.15 -1.17 7.49
CA ALA A 22 26.42 -0.46 7.67
C ALA A 22 27.06 -0.04 6.32
N GLU A 23 26.87 -0.77 5.24
CA GLU A 23 27.40 -0.41 3.93
C GLU A 23 26.67 0.80 3.32
N HIS A 24 25.37 0.92 3.48
CA HIS A 24 24.60 2.07 2.98
C HIS A 24 24.85 3.36 3.76
N LEU A 25 25.21 3.26 5.04
CA LEU A 25 25.64 4.41 5.85
C LEU A 25 27.13 4.71 5.73
N ALA A 26 27.88 3.97 4.93
CA ALA A 26 29.33 4.10 4.80
C ALA A 26 29.79 5.47 4.25
N SER A 27 28.90 6.25 3.65
CA SER A 27 29.20 7.62 3.24
C SER A 27 29.26 8.62 4.40
N PHE A 28 28.64 8.27 5.55
CA PHE A 28 28.71 9.03 6.78
C PHE A 28 29.51 8.24 7.83
N THR A 29 30.75 8.69 8.07
CA THR A 29 31.62 8.06 9.05
C THR A 29 31.40 8.72 10.41
N ILE A 30 30.75 8.01 11.34
CA ILE A 30 30.73 8.42 12.74
C ILE A 30 32.16 8.33 13.30
N PRO A 31 32.76 9.43 13.82
CA PRO A 31 34.07 9.38 14.42
C PRO A 31 34.11 8.37 15.58
N GLN A 32 35.19 7.60 15.67
CA GLN A 32 35.31 6.50 16.66
C GLN A 32 35.36 6.99 18.10
N ASP A 33 35.70 8.26 18.32
CA ASP A 33 35.77 8.92 19.63
C ASP A 33 34.48 9.66 20.01
N ALA A 34 33.46 9.67 19.14
CA ALA A 34 32.14 10.23 19.44
C ALA A 34 31.42 9.37 20.48
N THR A 35 30.79 10.00 21.44
CA THR A 35 30.02 9.37 22.50
C THR A 35 28.60 9.94 22.59
N TYR A 36 27.69 9.17 23.17
CA TYR A 36 26.29 9.60 23.37
C TYR A 36 26.23 10.61 24.54
N VAL A 37 25.53 11.72 24.32
CA VAL A 37 25.37 12.81 25.31
C VAL A 37 23.94 12.95 25.82
N GLY A 38 22.98 12.29 25.16
CA GLY A 38 21.55 12.32 25.49
C GLY A 38 20.80 13.53 24.91
N SER A 39 19.50 13.34 24.70
CA SER A 39 18.65 14.33 24.03
C SER A 39 18.60 15.70 24.71
N ALA A 40 18.84 15.78 26.01
CA ALA A 40 18.86 17.06 26.73
C ALA A 40 19.90 18.04 26.17
N ALA A 41 21.07 17.54 25.78
CA ALA A 41 22.11 18.38 25.17
C ALA A 41 21.71 18.92 23.79
N CYS A 42 20.89 18.17 23.05
CA CYS A 42 20.41 18.57 21.74
C CYS A 42 19.37 19.70 21.83
N VAL A 43 18.47 19.63 22.82
CA VAL A 43 17.36 20.57 23.01
C VAL A 43 17.85 21.99 23.32
N GLU A 44 19.05 22.15 23.89
CA GLU A 44 19.60 23.48 24.18
C GLU A 44 19.76 24.37 22.93
N CYS A 45 19.97 23.74 21.75
CA CYS A 45 20.11 24.46 20.48
C CYS A 45 18.97 24.15 19.50
N HIS A 46 18.32 22.98 19.63
CA HIS A 46 17.29 22.47 18.72
C HIS A 46 15.89 22.42 19.38
N ASP A 47 15.50 23.45 20.12
CA ASP A 47 14.24 23.54 20.88
C ASP A 47 12.99 23.39 19.99
N THR A 48 12.99 24.02 18.82
CA THR A 48 11.88 23.97 17.87
C THR A 48 11.72 22.56 17.28
N VAL A 49 12.84 21.90 16.97
CA VAL A 49 12.83 20.51 16.45
C VAL A 49 12.39 19.55 17.55
N ALA A 50 12.85 19.76 18.77
CA ALA A 50 12.47 18.95 19.93
C ALA A 50 10.97 19.06 20.23
N ALA A 51 10.38 20.26 20.12
CA ALA A 51 8.94 20.46 20.28
C ALA A 51 8.12 19.72 19.22
N ALA A 52 8.55 19.75 17.95
CA ALA A 52 7.92 19.02 16.87
C ALA A 52 8.07 17.50 17.05
N TYR A 53 9.24 17.06 17.49
CA TYR A 53 9.52 15.66 17.81
C TYR A 53 8.64 15.12 18.94
N ALA A 54 8.44 15.89 19.99
CA ALA A 54 7.68 15.46 21.17
C ALA A 54 6.26 14.99 20.83
N VAL A 55 5.61 15.63 19.84
CA VAL A 55 4.26 15.30 19.39
C VAL A 55 4.24 14.33 18.18
N SER A 56 5.41 13.93 17.69
CA SER A 56 5.53 12.97 16.59
C SER A 56 5.25 11.54 17.08
N PRO A 57 4.97 10.57 16.18
CA PRO A 57 4.82 9.17 16.57
C PRO A 57 6.03 8.54 17.27
N HIS A 58 7.23 9.13 17.14
CA HIS A 58 8.45 8.69 17.79
C HIS A 58 8.74 9.46 19.09
N GLY A 59 7.98 10.51 19.37
CA GLY A 59 8.17 11.34 20.56
C GLY A 59 7.71 10.70 21.85
N PRO A 60 8.11 11.27 23.00
CA PRO A 60 7.79 10.72 24.34
C PRO A 60 6.28 10.72 24.62
N ASP A 61 5.50 11.59 23.99
CA ASP A 61 4.07 11.74 24.23
C ASP A 61 3.21 10.80 23.37
N ALA A 62 3.83 10.08 22.42
CA ALA A 62 3.13 9.17 21.51
C ALA A 62 2.68 7.84 22.16
N GLY A 63 3.05 7.57 23.40
CA GLY A 63 2.69 6.34 24.11
C GLY A 63 3.35 5.05 23.56
N HIS A 64 4.27 5.19 22.63
CA HIS A 64 4.98 4.10 21.98
C HIS A 64 6.45 4.06 22.48
N ALA A 65 6.65 3.72 23.74
CA ALA A 65 7.98 3.35 24.17
C ALA A 65 8.38 2.04 23.49
N ALA A 66 9.49 2.04 22.76
CA ALA A 66 10.08 0.80 22.27
C ALA A 66 10.34 -0.13 23.46
N PRO A 67 10.06 -1.45 23.36
CA PRO A 67 10.26 -2.36 24.47
C PRO A 67 11.70 -2.29 24.99
N GLY A 68 11.87 -1.82 26.24
CA GLY A 68 13.17 -1.77 26.92
C GLY A 68 13.97 -0.47 26.78
N THR A 69 13.48 0.52 26.03
CA THR A 69 14.08 1.86 25.96
C THR A 69 13.04 2.90 26.35
N GLY A 70 13.43 3.96 27.05
CA GLY A 70 12.58 5.16 27.17
C GLY A 70 12.22 5.74 25.80
N ALA A 71 11.72 6.97 25.76
CA ALA A 71 11.50 7.69 24.50
C ALA A 71 12.71 7.54 23.57
N ILE A 72 12.48 7.35 22.27
CA ILE A 72 13.57 7.22 21.29
C ILE A 72 14.40 8.50 21.36
N ALA A 73 15.69 8.37 21.65
CA ALA A 73 16.59 9.51 21.77
C ALA A 73 16.93 10.06 20.37
N CYS A 74 17.25 11.34 20.27
CA CYS A 74 17.70 11.97 19.03
C CYS A 74 18.86 11.20 18.37
N GLU A 75 19.78 10.77 19.21
CA GLU A 75 20.98 10.03 18.81
C GLU A 75 20.70 8.61 18.29
N ALA A 76 19.49 8.07 18.48
CA ALA A 76 19.11 6.79 17.88
C ALA A 76 19.05 6.84 16.35
N CYS A 77 18.75 8.02 15.81
CA CYS A 77 18.72 8.27 14.37
C CYS A 77 19.95 9.05 13.89
N HIS A 78 20.43 9.99 14.71
CA HIS A 78 21.48 10.93 14.31
C HIS A 78 22.90 10.46 14.70
N GLY A 79 23.03 9.41 15.50
CA GLY A 79 24.31 8.95 16.01
C GLY A 79 24.82 9.77 17.21
N PRO A 80 26.01 9.40 17.78
CA PRO A 80 26.55 10.02 18.99
C PRO A 80 26.94 11.49 18.78
N GLY A 81 26.37 12.38 19.59
CA GLY A 81 26.42 13.82 19.42
C GLY A 81 27.56 14.57 20.11
N SER A 82 28.46 13.89 20.84
CA SER A 82 29.46 14.60 21.67
C SER A 82 30.36 15.54 20.89
N LEU A 83 30.85 15.15 19.71
CA LEU A 83 31.71 15.98 18.90
C LEU A 83 30.97 17.14 18.23
N HIS A 84 29.72 16.92 17.84
CA HIS A 84 28.85 17.98 17.35
C HIS A 84 28.61 19.06 18.38
N VAL A 85 28.28 18.66 19.61
CA VAL A 85 28.10 19.61 20.72
C VAL A 85 29.40 20.33 21.06
N ALA A 86 30.52 19.61 21.15
CA ALA A 86 31.83 20.21 21.42
C ALA A 86 32.30 21.14 20.30
N GLY A 87 31.91 20.86 19.05
CA GLY A 87 32.21 21.68 17.88
C GLY A 87 31.29 22.90 17.72
N GLY A 88 30.33 23.09 18.64
CA GLY A 88 29.39 24.22 18.55
C GLY A 88 28.31 24.06 17.49
N GLY A 89 28.02 22.84 17.08
CA GLY A 89 26.99 22.51 16.11
C GLY A 89 27.46 22.27 14.68
N ASP A 90 28.77 22.25 14.45
CA ASP A 90 29.34 21.99 13.13
C ASP A 90 29.73 20.51 12.96
N GLY A 91 29.13 19.83 11.95
CA GLY A 91 29.50 18.49 11.52
C GLY A 91 29.33 17.38 12.57
N PHE A 92 29.97 16.25 12.31
CA PHE A 92 30.13 15.11 13.23
C PHE A 92 28.84 14.42 13.68
N ILE A 93 27.72 14.70 13.04
CA ILE A 93 26.42 14.06 13.32
C ILE A 93 25.66 13.90 11.98
N LEU A 94 24.84 12.86 11.87
CA LEU A 94 24.05 12.62 10.67
C LEU A 94 22.94 13.69 10.56
N GLY A 95 23.16 14.66 9.70
CA GLY A 95 22.25 15.78 9.48
C GLY A 95 21.36 15.61 8.24
N ALA A 96 20.52 16.61 8.01
CA ALA A 96 19.60 16.62 6.86
C ALA A 96 20.33 16.60 5.50
N ALA A 97 21.50 17.24 5.42
CA ALA A 97 22.31 17.25 4.20
C ALA A 97 22.92 15.88 3.90
N ASP A 98 23.38 15.18 4.94
CA ASP A 98 23.92 13.82 4.80
C ASP A 98 22.84 12.85 4.35
N LEU A 99 21.66 12.94 5.00
CA LEU A 99 20.49 12.13 4.63
C LEU A 99 20.02 12.39 3.20
N ALA A 100 20.05 13.64 2.76
CA ALA A 100 19.67 13.99 1.38
C ALA A 100 20.70 13.48 0.34
N GLY A 101 21.91 13.20 0.76
CA GLY A 101 22.98 12.63 -0.07
C GLY A 101 22.92 11.10 -0.19
N LEU A 102 22.14 10.43 0.65
CA LEU A 102 21.94 8.98 0.60
C LEU A 102 20.94 8.61 -0.50
N ASP A 103 21.12 7.43 -1.10
CA ASP A 103 20.10 6.79 -1.93
C ASP A 103 18.89 6.34 -1.07
N ALA A 104 17.85 5.84 -1.73
CA ALA A 104 16.62 5.41 -1.05
C ALA A 104 16.85 4.30 -0.03
N ASP A 105 17.76 3.38 -0.32
CA ASP A 105 18.11 2.28 0.58
C ASP A 105 18.86 2.78 1.81
N GLY A 106 19.82 3.70 1.63
CA GLY A 106 20.56 4.34 2.72
C GLY A 106 19.65 5.15 3.65
N GLN A 107 18.72 5.92 3.09
CA GLN A 107 17.70 6.63 3.87
C GLN A 107 16.79 5.67 4.64
N SER A 108 16.39 4.58 4.01
CA SER A 108 15.50 3.56 4.59
C SER A 108 16.19 2.75 5.69
N ALA A 109 17.51 2.55 5.60
CA ALA A 109 18.30 1.80 6.57
C ALA A 109 18.17 2.36 8.01
N LEU A 110 18.00 3.67 8.17
CA LEU A 110 17.76 4.30 9.47
C LEU A 110 16.42 3.87 10.08
N CYS A 111 15.40 3.74 9.26
CA CYS A 111 14.06 3.37 9.70
C CYS A 111 13.96 1.87 9.99
N THR A 112 14.56 1.06 9.13
CA THR A 112 14.47 -0.41 9.17
C THR A 112 15.25 -1.05 10.31
N GLN A 113 16.10 -0.31 11.02
CA GLN A 113 16.70 -0.75 12.28
C GLN A 113 15.62 -1.14 13.32
N CYS A 114 14.47 -0.46 13.29
CA CYS A 114 13.33 -0.75 14.16
C CYS A 114 12.13 -1.29 13.38
N HIS A 115 11.89 -0.80 12.17
CA HIS A 115 10.79 -1.18 11.29
C HIS A 115 11.20 -2.29 10.30
N ALA A 116 11.85 -3.34 10.79
CA ALA A 116 12.43 -4.41 9.97
C ALA A 116 11.40 -5.15 9.12
N THR A 117 10.19 -5.40 9.66
CA THR A 117 9.12 -6.11 8.94
C THR A 117 8.61 -5.27 7.76
N GLN A 118 8.35 -3.99 7.99
CA GLN A 118 7.92 -3.05 6.95
C GLN A 118 9.01 -2.86 5.90
N GLY A 119 10.28 -2.82 6.32
CA GLY A 119 11.42 -2.72 5.41
C GLY A 119 11.53 -3.92 4.47
N ALA A 120 11.35 -5.14 4.98
CA ALA A 120 11.40 -6.34 4.15
C ALA A 120 10.28 -6.36 3.09
N ALA A 121 9.06 -6.02 3.48
CA ALA A 121 7.93 -5.93 2.56
C ALA A 121 8.12 -4.80 1.53
N TRP A 122 8.62 -3.65 1.97
CA TRP A 122 8.91 -2.51 1.12
C TRP A 122 9.92 -2.81 0.01
N HIS A 123 11.05 -3.42 0.36
CA HIS A 123 12.08 -3.78 -0.64
C HIS A 123 11.58 -4.79 -1.68
N ALA A 124 10.63 -5.65 -1.31
CA ALA A 124 9.97 -6.57 -2.24
C ALA A 124 8.83 -5.90 -3.02
N GLY A 125 8.40 -4.71 -2.62
CA GLY A 125 7.26 -3.99 -3.17
C GLY A 125 7.59 -3.06 -4.34
N PRO A 126 6.57 -2.60 -5.07
CA PRO A 126 6.75 -1.74 -6.25
C PRO A 126 7.35 -0.37 -5.91
N HIS A 127 7.07 0.20 -4.73
CA HIS A 127 7.60 1.49 -4.34
C HIS A 127 9.09 1.41 -4.00
N GLY A 128 9.55 0.37 -3.30
CA GLY A 128 10.98 0.12 -3.07
C GLY A 128 11.71 -0.15 -4.38
N GLY A 129 11.10 -0.92 -5.28
CA GLY A 129 11.63 -1.14 -6.63
C GLY A 129 11.68 0.11 -7.51
N ALA A 130 10.96 1.16 -7.16
CA ALA A 130 10.98 2.48 -7.82
C ALA A 130 11.97 3.47 -7.18
N ASP A 131 12.89 3.00 -6.35
CA ASP A 131 13.90 3.81 -5.65
C ASP A 131 13.30 4.91 -4.76
N LEU A 132 12.18 4.60 -4.09
CA LEU A 132 11.57 5.48 -3.11
C LEU A 132 12.00 5.06 -1.70
N GLY A 133 12.63 5.95 -0.95
CA GLY A 133 12.95 5.73 0.47
C GLY A 133 11.74 6.01 1.38
N CYS A 134 11.79 5.50 2.61
CA CYS A 134 10.75 5.73 3.62
C CYS A 134 10.41 7.21 3.81
N ALA A 135 11.42 8.08 3.76
CA ALA A 135 11.29 9.52 3.90
C ALA A 135 10.51 10.18 2.75
N ALA A 136 10.38 9.53 1.58
CA ALA A 136 9.56 10.06 0.49
C ALA A 136 8.09 10.22 0.91
N CYS A 137 7.63 9.35 1.80
CA CYS A 137 6.26 9.37 2.33
C CYS A 137 6.19 9.83 3.79
N HIS A 138 7.16 9.50 4.62
CA HIS A 138 7.10 9.62 6.08
C HIS A 138 7.95 10.75 6.67
N ALA A 139 8.63 11.57 5.86
CA ALA A 139 9.49 12.64 6.36
C ALA A 139 8.81 13.54 7.41
N ASP A 140 7.56 13.93 7.17
CA ASP A 140 6.82 14.84 8.04
C ASP A 140 6.39 14.23 9.38
N GLN A 141 6.48 12.89 9.51
CA GLN A 141 6.06 12.16 10.72
C GLN A 141 7.20 12.01 11.74
N VAL A 142 8.44 12.28 11.36
CA VAL A 142 9.57 12.10 12.26
C VAL A 142 9.79 13.35 13.13
N HIS A 143 10.07 14.48 12.55
CA HIS A 143 10.13 15.78 13.23
C HIS A 143 10.23 16.96 12.24
N PHE A 144 9.92 16.73 10.97
CA PHE A 144 10.05 17.75 9.93
C PHE A 144 8.85 18.71 9.87
N ALA A 145 8.47 19.31 10.98
CA ALA A 145 7.70 20.53 10.97
C ALA A 145 8.57 21.72 10.47
N VAL A 146 9.54 21.44 9.58
CA VAL A 146 10.36 22.49 8.99
C VAL A 146 9.59 23.08 7.83
N ALA A 147 9.16 24.26 8.01
CA ALA A 147 8.62 25.39 7.24
C ALA A 147 8.57 25.35 5.68
N ALA A 148 8.83 24.26 5.00
CA ALA A 148 8.94 24.20 3.55
C ALA A 148 7.94 23.24 2.85
N ARG A 149 7.21 22.41 3.60
CA ARG A 149 6.12 21.59 3.05
C ARG A 149 4.89 21.75 3.95
N PRO A 150 3.69 21.97 3.38
CA PRO A 150 2.48 21.90 4.17
C PRO A 150 2.42 20.51 4.82
N ALA A 151 2.13 20.48 6.13
CA ALA A 151 1.93 19.24 6.86
C ALA A 151 0.99 18.33 6.05
N ARG A 152 1.45 17.14 5.70
CA ARG A 152 0.66 16.20 4.92
C ARG A 152 -0.55 15.83 5.75
N ASP A 153 -1.71 16.17 5.27
CA ASP A 153 -2.95 15.79 5.95
C ASP A 153 -3.24 14.31 5.68
N PHE A 154 -2.72 13.45 6.56
CA PHE A 154 -3.03 12.00 6.52
C PHE A 154 -4.51 11.70 6.78
N ARG A 155 -5.33 12.72 7.10
CA ARG A 155 -6.78 12.59 7.13
C ARG A 155 -7.37 12.49 5.72
N ASN A 156 -6.63 12.94 4.68
CA ASN A 156 -6.94 12.68 3.29
C ASN A 156 -5.72 12.11 2.56
N PRO A 157 -5.33 10.85 2.84
CA PRO A 157 -4.16 10.23 2.22
C PRO A 157 -4.28 10.12 0.70
N SER A 158 -5.48 10.19 0.14
CA SER A 158 -5.69 10.16 -1.31
C SER A 158 -5.00 11.32 -2.02
N GLU A 159 -5.07 12.55 -1.51
CA GLU A 159 -4.37 13.70 -2.12
C GLU A 159 -2.87 13.51 -2.18
N PHE A 160 -2.31 12.85 -1.17
CA PHE A 160 -0.88 12.55 -1.15
C PHE A 160 -0.49 11.55 -2.23
N CYS A 161 -1.19 10.43 -2.34
CA CYS A 161 -0.93 9.40 -3.35
C CYS A 161 -1.06 9.97 -4.78
N LEU A 162 -2.04 10.83 -5.01
CA LEU A 162 -2.31 11.42 -6.32
C LEU A 162 -1.25 12.43 -6.80
N GLN A 163 -0.29 12.83 -5.97
CA GLN A 163 0.85 13.64 -6.43
C GLN A 163 1.73 12.88 -7.43
N CYS A 164 1.81 11.56 -7.28
CA CYS A 164 2.55 10.68 -8.19
C CYS A 164 1.60 9.84 -9.07
N HIS A 165 0.46 9.39 -8.53
CA HIS A 165 -0.55 8.59 -9.22
C HIS A 165 -1.64 9.45 -9.85
N ALA A 166 -1.25 10.48 -10.61
CA ALA A 166 -2.17 11.46 -11.20
C ALA A 166 -3.17 10.87 -12.22
N ASP A 167 -2.80 9.77 -12.87
CA ASP A 167 -3.65 9.00 -13.77
C ASP A 167 -4.88 8.45 -13.04
N GLN A 168 -4.73 8.01 -11.80
CA GLN A 168 -5.83 7.51 -10.96
C GLN A 168 -6.82 8.63 -10.58
N ALA A 169 -6.34 9.87 -10.45
CA ALA A 169 -7.23 11.02 -10.23
C ALA A 169 -8.26 11.18 -11.36
N SER A 170 -7.89 10.84 -12.59
CA SER A 170 -8.79 10.89 -13.75
C SER A 170 -9.85 9.80 -13.66
N ALA A 171 -9.47 8.58 -13.27
CA ALA A 171 -10.40 7.46 -13.08
C ALA A 171 -11.43 7.77 -11.99
N PHE A 172 -11.01 8.33 -10.86
CA PHE A 172 -11.91 8.73 -9.78
C PHE A 172 -12.85 9.92 -10.10
N ARG A 173 -12.76 10.52 -11.28
CA ARG A 173 -13.71 11.53 -11.78
C ARG A 173 -14.77 10.97 -12.73
N LEU A 174 -14.69 9.69 -13.08
CA LEU A 174 -15.68 9.04 -13.94
C LEU A 174 -17.05 8.96 -13.24
N PRO A 175 -18.14 8.80 -14.01
CA PRO A 175 -19.51 8.82 -13.46
C PRO A 175 -19.75 7.79 -12.37
N PHE A 176 -19.25 6.58 -12.55
CA PHE A 176 -19.34 5.48 -11.58
C PHE A 176 -17.97 5.25 -10.97
N ARG A 177 -17.85 5.46 -9.65
CA ARG A 177 -16.58 5.40 -8.92
C ARG A 177 -16.77 5.15 -7.44
N HIS A 178 -15.78 4.62 -6.77
CA HIS A 178 -15.65 4.82 -5.34
C HIS A 178 -15.31 6.29 -5.07
N ARG A 179 -15.88 6.85 -3.99
CA ARG A 179 -15.77 8.29 -3.70
C ARG A 179 -14.49 8.63 -2.94
N ALA A 180 -13.34 8.29 -3.52
CA ALA A 180 -12.04 8.52 -2.91
C ALA A 180 -11.65 10.00 -2.88
N LEU A 181 -12.03 10.77 -3.91
CA LEU A 181 -11.78 12.22 -3.94
C LEU A 181 -12.64 12.99 -2.95
N GLU A 182 -13.78 12.44 -2.59
CA GLU A 182 -14.70 12.98 -1.59
C GLU A 182 -14.40 12.48 -0.17
N GLY A 183 -13.38 11.64 0.01
CA GLY A 183 -12.93 11.13 1.31
C GLY A 183 -13.83 10.08 1.95
N GLN A 184 -14.75 9.45 1.18
CA GLN A 184 -15.60 8.36 1.70
C GLN A 184 -14.84 7.03 1.80
N VAL A 185 -13.84 6.85 0.95
CA VAL A 185 -12.82 5.80 1.02
C VAL A 185 -11.47 6.45 0.77
N VAL A 186 -10.40 5.82 1.22
CA VAL A 186 -9.04 6.29 0.97
C VAL A 186 -8.22 5.20 0.29
N CYS A 187 -7.12 5.58 -0.37
CA CYS A 187 -6.30 4.63 -1.13
C CYS A 187 -5.87 3.43 -0.28
N THR A 188 -5.53 3.69 0.99
CA THR A 188 -5.08 2.67 1.94
C THR A 188 -6.19 1.77 2.50
N ASP A 189 -7.45 2.05 2.19
CA ASP A 189 -8.52 1.09 2.50
C ASP A 189 -8.43 -0.15 1.60
N CYS A 190 -7.82 -0.01 0.41
CA CYS A 190 -7.67 -1.09 -0.55
C CYS A 190 -6.21 -1.48 -0.79
N HIS A 191 -5.28 -0.52 -0.75
CA HIS A 191 -3.87 -0.72 -1.04
C HIS A 191 -3.02 -0.59 0.21
N ASP A 192 -2.14 -1.55 0.44
CA ASP A 192 -1.05 -1.41 1.40
C ASP A 192 0.20 -0.88 0.66
N PRO A 193 0.64 0.35 0.92
CA PRO A 193 1.82 0.92 0.25
C PRO A 193 3.13 0.22 0.64
N HIS A 194 3.14 -0.57 1.71
CA HIS A 194 4.29 -1.36 2.15
C HIS A 194 4.27 -2.80 1.63
N ALA A 195 3.15 -3.24 1.01
CA ALA A 195 3.00 -4.62 0.57
C ALA A 195 4.04 -5.01 -0.48
N SER A 196 4.47 -6.26 -0.45
CA SER A 196 5.29 -6.84 -1.51
C SER A 196 4.47 -7.05 -2.78
N ALA A 197 5.15 -7.11 -3.92
CA ALA A 197 4.49 -7.46 -5.20
C ALA A 197 3.90 -8.88 -5.21
N ASP A 198 4.34 -9.73 -4.27
CA ASP A 198 3.92 -11.13 -4.13
C ASP A 198 2.68 -11.32 -3.23
N ASP A 199 2.14 -10.25 -2.66
CA ASP A 199 0.82 -10.29 -2.01
C ASP A 199 -0.28 -10.43 -3.09
N GLY A 200 -0.24 -11.55 -3.76
CA GLY A 200 -0.91 -11.93 -5.00
C GLY A 200 -2.44 -11.80 -5.03
N PRO A 201 -3.12 -12.42 -6.01
CA PRO A 201 -4.54 -12.16 -6.31
C PRO A 201 -5.52 -12.44 -5.15
N GLU A 202 -5.12 -13.26 -4.16
CA GLU A 202 -5.90 -13.41 -2.92
C GLU A 202 -5.99 -12.08 -2.14
N GLY A 203 -4.94 -11.25 -2.22
CA GLY A 203 -4.91 -9.93 -1.61
C GLY A 203 -5.88 -8.94 -2.25
N ALA A 204 -6.00 -8.94 -3.58
CA ALA A 204 -6.87 -8.01 -4.31
C ALA A 204 -8.35 -8.23 -3.96
N ASN A 205 -8.84 -9.47 -4.00
CA ASN A 205 -10.21 -9.80 -3.65
C ASN A 205 -10.49 -9.56 -2.15
N ALA A 206 -9.55 -9.89 -1.27
CA ALA A 206 -9.67 -9.65 0.15
C ALA A 206 -9.89 -8.15 0.47
N ALA A 207 -9.26 -7.26 -0.29
CA ALA A 207 -9.48 -5.82 -0.14
C ALA A 207 -10.92 -5.41 -0.45
N CYS A 208 -11.51 -5.97 -1.51
CA CYS A 208 -12.90 -5.72 -1.89
C CYS A 208 -13.88 -6.29 -0.84
N LEU A 209 -13.64 -7.51 -0.41
CA LEU A 209 -14.53 -8.27 0.49
C LEU A 209 -14.57 -7.72 1.93
N ARG A 210 -13.67 -6.84 2.32
CA ARG A 210 -13.77 -6.13 3.60
C ARG A 210 -15.04 -5.27 3.70
N CYS A 211 -15.51 -4.77 2.57
CA CYS A 211 -16.73 -3.95 2.50
C CYS A 211 -17.87 -4.66 1.77
N HIS A 212 -17.56 -5.53 0.81
CA HIS A 212 -18.51 -6.28 -0.01
C HIS A 212 -18.57 -7.76 0.41
N ALA A 213 -18.67 -8.00 1.72
CA ALA A 213 -18.65 -9.34 2.30
C ALA A 213 -19.74 -10.27 1.75
N GLU A 214 -20.87 -9.72 1.31
CA GLU A 214 -21.99 -10.46 0.71
C GLU A 214 -21.62 -11.10 -0.63
N MET A 215 -20.53 -10.66 -1.26
CA MET A 215 -20.03 -11.22 -2.54
C MET A 215 -19.01 -12.34 -2.33
N ALA A 216 -18.65 -12.66 -1.08
CA ALA A 216 -17.59 -13.61 -0.77
C ALA A 216 -17.97 -15.08 -1.00
N GLY A 217 -19.25 -15.41 -0.99
CA GLY A 217 -19.68 -16.81 -0.95
C GLY A 217 -19.37 -17.50 0.41
N PRO A 218 -19.28 -18.83 0.47
CA PRO A 218 -19.54 -19.75 -0.65
C PRO A 218 -21.02 -19.80 -1.02
N PHE A 219 -21.32 -19.95 -2.29
CA PHE A 219 -22.67 -20.11 -2.79
C PHE A 219 -22.94 -21.56 -3.19
N VAL A 220 -24.20 -21.98 -3.20
CA VAL A 220 -24.58 -23.33 -3.69
C VAL A 220 -24.32 -23.45 -5.19
N PHE A 221 -24.55 -22.36 -5.92
CA PHE A 221 -24.25 -22.23 -7.33
C PHE A 221 -23.27 -21.06 -7.50
N GLU A 222 -22.04 -21.37 -7.75
CA GLU A 222 -21.00 -20.37 -7.98
C GLU A 222 -20.90 -20.06 -9.47
N HIS A 223 -20.56 -18.81 -9.78
CA HIS A 223 -20.25 -18.39 -11.14
C HIS A 223 -18.74 -18.54 -11.33
N ASP A 224 -18.32 -19.49 -12.15
CA ASP A 224 -16.92 -19.86 -12.31
C ASP A 224 -15.97 -18.67 -12.58
N GLY A 225 -16.43 -17.70 -13.35
CA GLY A 225 -15.66 -16.47 -13.61
C GLY A 225 -15.70 -15.45 -12.48
N ALA A 226 -16.57 -15.61 -11.46
CA ALA A 226 -16.70 -14.66 -10.35
C ALA A 226 -16.21 -15.24 -9.02
N SER A 227 -16.29 -16.56 -8.84
CA SER A 227 -15.92 -17.23 -7.59
C SER A 227 -14.44 -17.57 -7.46
N GLY A 228 -13.70 -17.63 -8.57
CA GLY A 228 -12.28 -17.97 -8.61
C GLY A 228 -11.40 -16.90 -9.27
N GLU A 229 -12.00 -15.90 -9.86
CA GLU A 229 -11.32 -14.85 -10.63
C GLU A 229 -11.20 -13.55 -9.81
N ASP A 230 -10.29 -12.68 -10.23
CA ASP A 230 -10.13 -11.34 -9.68
C ASP A 230 -11.37 -10.49 -9.96
N CYS A 231 -11.90 -9.80 -8.94
CA CYS A 231 -13.00 -8.85 -9.08
C CYS A 231 -12.77 -7.85 -10.22
N THR A 232 -11.51 -7.49 -10.48
CA THR A 232 -11.11 -6.55 -11.53
C THR A 232 -11.24 -7.10 -12.95
N THR A 233 -11.51 -8.39 -13.12
CA THR A 233 -11.90 -8.97 -14.42
C THR A 233 -13.18 -8.33 -14.95
N CYS A 234 -14.12 -8.03 -14.06
CA CYS A 234 -15.41 -7.41 -14.40
C CYS A 234 -15.53 -5.96 -13.96
N HIS A 235 -14.81 -5.53 -12.92
CA HIS A 235 -14.96 -4.21 -12.32
C HIS A 235 -13.68 -3.35 -12.40
N ARG A 236 -13.87 -2.04 -12.53
CA ARG A 236 -12.82 -1.01 -12.45
C ARG A 236 -13.00 -0.21 -11.16
N PRO A 237 -12.33 -0.58 -10.07
CA PRO A 237 -12.61 -0.03 -8.74
C PRO A 237 -12.33 1.47 -8.62
N HIS A 238 -11.43 2.03 -9.41
CA HIS A 238 -11.12 3.47 -9.39
C HIS A 238 -12.19 4.29 -10.11
N GLY A 239 -12.83 3.72 -11.15
CA GLY A 239 -13.91 4.38 -11.85
C GLY A 239 -14.17 3.82 -13.24
N SER A 240 -15.41 3.97 -13.69
CA SER A 240 -15.90 3.50 -14.99
C SER A 240 -16.93 4.46 -15.58
N ASN A 241 -17.09 4.39 -16.91
CA ASN A 241 -18.21 5.01 -17.62
C ASN A 241 -19.47 4.12 -17.56
N HIS A 242 -19.33 2.88 -17.12
CA HIS A 242 -20.43 1.90 -17.03
C HIS A 242 -20.89 1.76 -15.59
N ASP A 243 -22.21 1.58 -15.40
CA ASP A 243 -22.78 1.37 -14.09
C ASP A 243 -22.15 0.17 -13.36
N LYS A 244 -22.26 0.14 -12.03
CA LYS A 244 -21.64 -0.90 -11.18
C LYS A 244 -20.12 -1.03 -11.36
N LEU A 245 -19.46 0.01 -11.84
CA LEU A 245 -18.01 0.00 -12.09
C LEU A 245 -17.55 -1.03 -13.13
N LEU A 246 -18.42 -1.45 -14.06
CA LEU A 246 -18.08 -2.49 -15.01
C LEU A 246 -16.99 -2.02 -15.98
N VAL A 247 -16.13 -2.96 -16.42
CA VAL A 247 -15.08 -2.69 -17.43
C VAL A 247 -15.66 -2.40 -18.80
N GLN A 248 -16.87 -2.90 -19.06
CA GLN A 248 -17.63 -2.68 -20.31
C GLN A 248 -19.12 -2.61 -20.00
N ASP A 249 -19.94 -2.23 -20.99
CA ASP A 249 -21.39 -2.37 -20.92
C ASP A 249 -21.78 -3.82 -20.59
N GLY A 250 -22.83 -3.99 -19.78
CA GLY A 250 -23.19 -5.27 -19.18
C GLY A 250 -23.35 -6.42 -20.18
N ASN A 251 -24.02 -6.20 -21.29
CA ASN A 251 -24.20 -7.25 -22.32
C ASN A 251 -22.88 -7.57 -23.01
N ALA A 252 -22.10 -6.55 -23.37
CA ALA A 252 -20.79 -6.74 -24.00
C ALA A 252 -19.81 -7.48 -23.05
N LEU A 253 -19.87 -7.22 -21.76
CA LEU A 253 -19.07 -7.92 -20.76
C LEU A 253 -19.44 -9.40 -20.71
N CYS A 254 -20.71 -9.72 -20.53
CA CYS A 254 -21.19 -11.10 -20.40
C CYS A 254 -20.90 -11.93 -21.64
N LEU A 255 -21.07 -11.34 -22.83
CA LEU A 255 -20.87 -11.98 -24.13
C LEU A 255 -19.39 -12.29 -24.44
N GLN A 256 -18.42 -11.77 -23.68
CA GLN A 256 -17.03 -12.19 -23.83
C GLN A 256 -16.81 -13.68 -23.53
N CYS A 257 -17.55 -14.21 -22.56
CA CYS A 257 -17.46 -15.61 -22.14
C CYS A 257 -18.69 -16.42 -22.54
N HIS A 258 -19.87 -15.81 -22.51
CA HIS A 258 -21.15 -16.45 -22.85
C HIS A 258 -21.50 -16.31 -24.33
N PHE A 259 -20.50 -16.43 -25.18
CA PHE A 259 -20.70 -16.42 -26.61
C PHE A 259 -21.30 -17.75 -27.07
N GLY A 260 -22.59 -17.75 -27.38
CA GLY A 260 -23.29 -18.94 -27.85
C GLY A 260 -22.96 -19.27 -29.30
N SER A 261 -22.61 -20.50 -29.58
CA SER A 261 -22.43 -21.07 -30.91
C SER A 261 -23.78 -21.30 -31.61
N GLY A 262 -24.52 -20.23 -31.91
CA GLY A 262 -25.84 -20.38 -32.51
C GLY A 262 -26.36 -19.10 -33.12
N PHE A 263 -25.63 -18.54 -34.08
CA PHE A 263 -26.20 -17.61 -35.01
C PHE A 263 -27.00 -18.42 -36.07
N SER A 264 -28.21 -18.85 -35.71
CA SER A 264 -29.18 -19.22 -36.74
C SER A 264 -29.84 -17.95 -37.20
N GLY A 265 -29.91 -17.69 -38.51
CA GLY A 265 -30.34 -16.44 -39.10
C GLY A 265 -31.79 -16.00 -38.87
N ASP A 266 -32.43 -16.54 -37.87
CA ASP A 266 -33.79 -16.26 -37.44
C ASP A 266 -33.79 -15.61 -36.07
N ASP A 267 -33.31 -14.36 -35.90
CA ASP A 267 -33.42 -13.53 -34.68
C ASP A 267 -33.36 -14.25 -33.29
N ASN A 268 -32.93 -15.48 -33.25
CA ASN A 268 -32.99 -16.37 -32.08
C ASN A 268 -31.61 -16.63 -31.52
N TRP A 269 -31.11 -15.65 -30.77
CA TRP A 269 -29.85 -15.75 -30.05
C TRP A 269 -29.98 -16.82 -28.96
N SER A 270 -29.16 -17.86 -29.04
CA SER A 270 -29.04 -18.86 -27.97
C SER A 270 -27.78 -18.60 -27.14
N ILE A 271 -27.94 -18.38 -25.87
CA ILE A 271 -26.88 -18.20 -24.89
C ILE A 271 -27.02 -19.32 -23.86
N GLY A 272 -25.96 -20.09 -23.62
CA GLY A 272 -26.03 -21.23 -22.72
C GLY A 272 -27.08 -22.28 -23.10
N GLY A 273 -27.37 -22.43 -24.41
CA GLY A 273 -28.36 -23.37 -24.91
C GLY A 273 -29.82 -22.89 -24.78
N THR A 274 -30.06 -21.67 -24.28
CA THR A 274 -31.39 -21.10 -24.11
C THR A 274 -31.60 -19.93 -25.06
N ALA A 275 -32.78 -19.86 -25.68
CA ALA A 275 -33.13 -18.80 -26.63
C ALA A 275 -33.36 -17.47 -25.88
N HIS A 276 -32.62 -16.43 -26.27
CA HIS A 276 -32.73 -15.06 -25.72
C HIS A 276 -33.18 -14.03 -26.77
N GLY A 277 -33.61 -14.50 -27.96
CA GLY A 277 -33.79 -13.69 -29.18
C GLY A 277 -34.43 -12.32 -29.00
N SER A 278 -35.66 -12.25 -28.51
CA SER A 278 -36.37 -10.98 -28.38
C SER A 278 -35.88 -10.10 -27.20
N LEU A 279 -35.21 -10.67 -26.20
CA LEU A 279 -34.80 -9.93 -25.02
C LEU A 279 -33.65 -8.98 -25.34
N LEU A 280 -32.63 -9.45 -26.06
CA LEU A 280 -31.49 -8.63 -26.46
C LEU A 280 -31.88 -7.57 -27.49
N ALA A 281 -32.84 -7.88 -28.37
CA ALA A 281 -33.39 -6.91 -29.34
C ALA A 281 -34.17 -5.78 -28.67
N ASN A 282 -34.68 -5.96 -27.45
CA ASN A 282 -35.43 -4.97 -26.70
C ASN A 282 -34.59 -4.27 -25.62
N GLU A 283 -33.28 -4.16 -25.81
CA GLU A 283 -32.34 -3.47 -24.92
C GLU A 283 -32.26 -4.05 -23.46
N ALA A 284 -32.78 -5.27 -23.23
CA ALA A 284 -32.64 -5.93 -21.95
C ALA A 284 -31.16 -6.24 -21.67
N ARG A 285 -30.74 -5.96 -20.45
CA ARG A 285 -29.39 -6.30 -19.98
C ARG A 285 -29.40 -7.66 -19.32
N CYS A 286 -28.34 -8.43 -19.47
CA CYS A 286 -28.23 -9.78 -18.89
C CYS A 286 -28.55 -9.77 -17.41
N TYR A 287 -28.03 -8.81 -16.67
CA TYR A 287 -28.20 -8.69 -15.23
C TYR A 287 -29.56 -8.08 -14.80
N ASP A 288 -30.44 -7.70 -15.73
CA ASP A 288 -31.85 -7.37 -15.37
C ASP A 288 -32.62 -8.63 -14.96
N CYS A 289 -32.17 -9.80 -15.42
CA CYS A 289 -32.72 -11.10 -15.07
C CYS A 289 -31.76 -11.98 -14.28
N HIS A 290 -30.46 -11.97 -14.61
CA HIS A 290 -29.43 -12.73 -13.93
C HIS A 290 -28.79 -11.87 -12.85
N ILE A 291 -29.52 -11.59 -11.78
CA ILE A 291 -29.13 -10.61 -10.77
C ILE A 291 -28.09 -11.12 -9.77
N ASP A 292 -27.97 -12.44 -9.61
CA ASP A 292 -27.09 -13.10 -8.67
C ASP A 292 -25.77 -13.54 -9.33
N VAL A 293 -25.19 -12.70 -10.21
CA VAL A 293 -24.02 -13.05 -11.03
C VAL A 293 -22.76 -13.40 -10.22
N HIS A 294 -22.66 -13.01 -8.95
CA HIS A 294 -21.55 -13.39 -8.07
C HIS A 294 -21.70 -14.78 -7.48
N GLY A 295 -22.89 -15.36 -7.56
CA GLY A 295 -23.27 -16.65 -7.03
C GLY A 295 -24.67 -16.65 -6.47
N SER A 296 -25.32 -17.81 -6.42
CA SER A 296 -26.71 -17.96 -5.92
C SER A 296 -26.84 -19.15 -5.02
N ASN A 297 -27.64 -19.02 -3.97
CA ASN A 297 -28.00 -20.13 -3.10
C ASN A 297 -29.30 -20.84 -3.54
N VAL A 298 -29.97 -20.31 -4.54
CA VAL A 298 -31.32 -20.77 -4.93
C VAL A 298 -31.46 -21.12 -6.41
N SER A 299 -30.63 -20.55 -7.30
CA SER A 299 -30.80 -20.69 -8.73
C SER A 299 -29.48 -20.96 -9.47
N PRO A 300 -29.38 -22.07 -10.22
CA PRO A 300 -28.20 -22.35 -11.04
C PRO A 300 -28.07 -21.44 -12.25
N THR A 301 -29.09 -20.63 -12.54
CA THR A 301 -29.08 -19.64 -13.62
C THR A 301 -28.94 -18.21 -13.10
N PHE A 302 -28.62 -18.05 -11.81
CA PHE A 302 -28.44 -16.75 -11.15
C PHE A 302 -29.63 -15.79 -11.29
N ARG A 303 -30.83 -16.33 -11.47
CA ARG A 303 -32.07 -15.58 -11.57
C ARG A 303 -32.81 -15.65 -10.23
N ASN A 304 -33.29 -14.52 -9.71
CA ASN A 304 -34.33 -14.55 -8.69
C ASN A 304 -35.63 -15.05 -9.33
N GLN A 305 -36.24 -16.04 -8.70
CA GLN A 305 -37.55 -16.54 -9.10
C GLN A 305 -38.63 -15.74 -8.40
#